data_2282a1e5ef6a67d9e1a206c73288b8de
#
_entry.id   2282a1e5ef6a67d9e1a206c73288b8de
#
_cell.length_a   1.000
_cell.length_b   1.000
_cell.length_c   1.000
_cell.angle_alpha   90.00
_cell.angle_beta   90.00
_cell.angle_gamma   90.00
#
_symmetry.space_group_name_H-M   'P 1'
#
loop_
_entity.id
_entity.type
_entity.pdbx_description
1 polymer ?
#
loop_
_entity_poly.entity_id
_entity_poly.type
_entity_poly.pdbx_seq_one_letter_code
_entity_poly.pdbx_strand_id
1 'polypeptide(L)'
;KDKIMPNLDTIVKTLSSGVVVGIKAVMNFLIGLIVMIYLLMSKDVLLAQCKKVIYCLFSKKTGNKIMEGCSYANVVFGGFINGKILDSCIIGIICFIFTSAVHMRYAVLISVVVGVTNIIPFFGPFIGAVPGALLALMDDPIMFVVFIIWIIVLQQFDGNILGPLILGDATGISGIWVLLAILVGGD
;
A
#
# COMPACT_ATOMS: atom_id res chain seq x y z
N LYS A 1 -16.08 -26.04 -38.97
CA LYS A 1 -14.68 -25.58 -38.85
C LYS A 1 -14.61 -24.06 -38.63
N ASP A 2 -15.60 -23.27 -39.06
CA ASP A 2 -15.51 -21.79 -39.09
C ASP A 2 -15.85 -21.07 -37.75
N LYS A 3 -16.29 -21.78 -36.72
CA LYS A 3 -16.56 -21.19 -35.39
C LYS A 3 -15.41 -21.22 -34.39
N ILE A 4 -14.35 -21.96 -34.71
CA ILE A 4 -13.19 -22.12 -33.79
C ILE A 4 -12.11 -21.08 -34.08
N MET A 5 -11.96 -20.62 -35.32
CA MET A 5 -10.95 -19.64 -35.74
C MET A 5 -11.09 -18.26 -35.08
N PRO A 6 -12.30 -17.60 -35.02
CA PRO A 6 -12.42 -16.29 -34.43
C PRO A 6 -12.15 -16.27 -32.91
N ASN A 7 -12.36 -17.40 -32.22
CA ASN A 7 -12.06 -17.50 -30.80
C ASN A 7 -10.56 -17.60 -30.52
N LEU A 8 -9.79 -18.28 -31.38
CA LEU A 8 -8.34 -18.40 -31.24
C LEU A 8 -7.65 -17.05 -31.45
N ASP A 9 -8.05 -16.27 -32.46
CA ASP A 9 -7.49 -14.94 -32.70
C ASP A 9 -7.79 -13.97 -31.55
N THR A 10 -8.96 -14.06 -30.97
CA THR A 10 -9.35 -13.26 -29.80
C THR A 10 -8.52 -13.66 -28.57
N ILE A 11 -8.38 -14.96 -28.33
CA ILE A 11 -7.56 -15.48 -27.21
C ILE A 11 -6.10 -15.07 -27.36
N VAL A 12 -5.52 -15.24 -28.54
CA VAL A 12 -4.13 -14.86 -28.83
C VAL A 12 -3.93 -13.34 -28.64
N LYS A 13 -4.85 -12.51 -29.13
CA LYS A 13 -4.81 -11.04 -28.92
C LYS A 13 -4.92 -10.67 -27.45
N THR A 14 -5.81 -11.30 -26.70
CA THR A 14 -5.99 -11.03 -25.27
C THR A 14 -4.77 -11.46 -24.46
N LEU A 15 -4.20 -12.64 -24.76
CA LEU A 15 -2.98 -13.11 -24.11
C LEU A 15 -1.78 -12.23 -24.45
N SER A 16 -1.59 -11.87 -25.73
CA SER A 16 -0.48 -11.00 -26.15
C SER A 16 -0.60 -9.60 -25.55
N SER A 17 -1.82 -9.02 -25.47
CA SER A 17 -2.04 -7.74 -24.81
C SER A 17 -1.78 -7.81 -23.29
N GLY A 18 -2.17 -8.90 -22.64
CA GLY A 18 -1.89 -9.13 -21.22
C GLY A 18 -0.38 -9.24 -20.93
N VAL A 19 0.36 -9.96 -21.77
CA VAL A 19 1.83 -10.05 -21.65
C VAL A 19 2.49 -8.69 -21.86
N VAL A 20 2.06 -7.91 -22.86
CA VAL A 20 2.60 -6.56 -23.11
C VAL A 20 2.31 -5.62 -21.94
N VAL A 21 1.10 -5.67 -21.37
CA VAL A 21 0.75 -4.89 -20.16
C VAL A 21 1.62 -5.31 -18.99
N GLY A 22 1.82 -6.60 -18.77
CA GLY A 22 2.69 -7.12 -17.72
C GLY A 22 4.14 -6.65 -17.86
N ILE A 23 4.70 -6.73 -19.07
CA ILE A 23 6.07 -6.25 -19.35
C ILE A 23 6.16 -4.72 -19.10
N LYS A 24 5.19 -3.94 -19.57
CA LYS A 24 5.16 -2.48 -19.31
C LYS A 24 5.07 -2.18 -17.83
N ALA A 25 4.27 -2.91 -17.07
CA ALA A 25 4.16 -2.73 -15.61
C ALA A 25 5.51 -2.98 -14.91
N VAL A 26 6.21 -4.07 -15.27
CA VAL A 26 7.55 -4.38 -14.75
C VAL A 26 8.56 -3.31 -15.15
N MET A 27 8.57 -2.88 -16.40
CA MET A 27 9.45 -1.80 -16.87
C MET A 27 9.20 -0.48 -16.12
N ASN A 28 7.95 -0.08 -15.97
CA ASN A 28 7.59 1.13 -15.22
C ASN A 28 8.00 1.02 -13.74
N PHE A 29 7.84 -0.15 -13.14
CA PHE A 29 8.29 -0.40 -11.78
C PHE A 29 9.81 -0.26 -11.65
N LEU A 30 10.58 -0.85 -12.56
CA LEU A 30 12.05 -0.73 -12.57
C LEU A 30 12.51 0.72 -12.78
N ILE A 31 11.90 1.44 -13.72
CA ILE A 31 12.18 2.85 -13.95
C ILE A 31 11.86 3.67 -12.70
N GLY A 32 10.69 3.43 -12.08
CA GLY A 32 10.29 4.09 -10.83
C GLY A 32 11.28 3.83 -9.70
N LEU A 33 11.79 2.60 -9.59
CA LEU A 33 12.78 2.21 -8.58
C LEU A 33 14.13 2.93 -8.81
N ILE A 34 14.58 3.03 -10.06
CA ILE A 34 15.81 3.77 -10.40
C ILE A 34 15.64 5.25 -10.08
N VAL A 35 14.51 5.87 -10.47
CA VAL A 35 14.21 7.26 -10.17
C VAL A 35 14.15 7.51 -8.66
N MET A 36 13.51 6.60 -7.91
CA MET A 36 13.44 6.66 -6.45
C MET A 36 14.85 6.66 -5.82
N ILE A 37 15.71 5.72 -6.23
CA ILE A 37 17.09 5.65 -5.74
C ILE A 37 17.85 6.94 -6.06
N TYR A 38 17.72 7.46 -7.29
CA TYR A 38 18.36 8.69 -7.69
C TYR A 38 17.91 9.89 -6.86
N LEU A 39 16.58 10.01 -6.61
CA LEU A 39 16.02 11.08 -5.78
C LEU A 39 16.50 10.97 -4.33
N LEU A 40 16.57 9.76 -3.77
CA LEU A 40 17.08 9.52 -2.42
C LEU A 40 18.56 9.91 -2.28
N MET A 41 19.39 9.57 -3.26
CA MET A 41 20.82 9.94 -3.28
C MET A 41 21.02 11.45 -3.45
N SER A 42 20.14 12.12 -4.18
CA SER A 42 20.23 13.55 -4.49
C SER A 42 19.37 14.42 -3.58
N LYS A 43 18.73 13.86 -2.54
CA LYS A 43 17.72 14.56 -1.72
C LYS A 43 18.22 15.88 -1.14
N ASP A 44 19.46 15.92 -0.63
CA ASP A 44 19.99 17.10 0.05
C ASP A 44 20.25 18.23 -0.95
N VAL A 45 20.72 17.91 -2.14
CA VAL A 45 20.93 18.86 -3.24
C VAL A 45 19.58 19.40 -3.73
N LEU A 46 18.59 18.52 -3.95
CA LEU A 46 17.25 18.91 -4.38
C LEU A 46 16.55 19.79 -3.34
N LEU A 47 16.63 19.44 -2.07
CA LEU A 47 16.07 20.25 -0.99
C LEU A 47 16.73 21.64 -0.90
N ALA A 48 18.06 21.71 -1.09
CA ALA A 48 18.78 22.98 -1.10
C ALA A 48 18.37 23.85 -2.30
N GLN A 49 18.15 23.25 -3.48
CA GLN A 49 17.66 23.95 -4.67
C GLN A 49 16.22 24.45 -4.46
N CYS A 50 15.32 23.62 -3.94
CA CYS A 50 13.96 24.03 -3.60
C CYS A 50 13.94 25.19 -2.61
N LYS A 51 14.77 25.15 -1.55
CA LYS A 51 14.92 26.27 -0.62
C LYS A 51 15.35 27.57 -1.34
N LYS A 52 16.35 27.51 -2.21
CA LYS A 52 16.79 28.67 -2.98
C LYS A 52 15.67 29.28 -3.83
N VAL A 53 14.91 28.43 -4.51
CA VAL A 53 13.75 28.85 -5.33
C VAL A 53 12.70 29.53 -4.46
N ILE A 54 12.34 28.96 -3.31
CA ILE A 54 11.34 29.53 -2.40
C ILE A 54 11.78 30.90 -1.90
N TYR A 55 13.05 31.08 -1.47
CA TYR A 55 13.55 32.36 -1.00
C TYR A 55 13.84 33.39 -2.12
N CYS A 56 13.92 32.93 -3.37
CA CYS A 56 14.01 33.82 -4.53
C CYS A 56 12.63 34.36 -4.93
N LEU A 57 11.60 33.54 -4.85
CA LEU A 57 10.24 33.91 -5.28
C LEU A 57 9.43 34.63 -4.19
N PHE A 58 9.68 34.32 -2.92
CA PHE A 58 8.91 34.83 -1.79
C PHE A 58 9.75 35.65 -0.83
N SER A 59 9.10 36.56 -0.10
CA SER A 59 9.74 37.29 0.98
C SER A 59 10.27 36.35 2.06
N LYS A 60 11.30 36.72 2.80
CA LYS A 60 11.90 35.93 3.89
C LYS A 60 10.84 35.44 4.90
N LYS A 61 9.84 36.27 5.24
CA LYS A 61 8.77 35.92 6.17
C LYS A 61 7.87 34.81 5.62
N THR A 62 7.49 34.91 4.35
CA THR A 62 6.65 33.87 3.68
C THR A 62 7.47 32.60 3.43
N GLY A 63 8.74 32.73 2.97
CA GLY A 63 9.63 31.60 2.77
C GLY A 63 9.84 30.77 4.05
N ASN A 64 10.02 31.42 5.20
CA ASN A 64 10.14 30.73 6.47
C ASN A 64 8.87 29.95 6.84
N LYS A 65 7.67 30.53 6.64
CA LYS A 65 6.40 29.83 6.90
C LYS A 65 6.23 28.60 5.98
N ILE A 66 6.61 28.72 4.70
CA ILE A 66 6.57 27.59 3.76
C ILE A 66 7.53 26.49 4.23
N MET A 67 8.74 26.84 4.63
CA MET A 67 9.73 25.87 5.11
C MET A 67 9.30 25.18 6.40
N GLU A 68 8.68 25.92 7.33
CA GLU A 68 8.11 25.38 8.54
C GLU A 68 6.97 24.39 8.24
N GLY A 69 6.07 24.74 7.31
CA GLY A 69 5.01 23.86 6.82
C GLY A 69 5.56 22.59 6.16
N CYS A 70 6.59 22.70 5.33
CA CYS A 70 7.26 21.54 4.72
C CYS A 70 7.93 20.64 5.78
N SER A 71 8.58 21.24 6.78
CA SER A 71 9.19 20.49 7.89
C SER A 71 8.15 19.76 8.70
N TYR A 72 7.04 20.41 9.04
CA TYR A 72 5.92 19.80 9.73
C TYR A 72 5.31 18.64 8.92
N ALA A 73 5.06 18.86 7.63
CA ALA A 73 4.57 17.80 6.74
C ALA A 73 5.51 16.59 6.71
N ASN A 74 6.83 16.83 6.61
CA ASN A 74 7.81 15.74 6.62
C ASN A 74 7.79 14.90 7.90
N VAL A 75 7.63 15.55 9.07
CA VAL A 75 7.52 14.85 10.35
C VAL A 75 6.24 14.01 10.42
N VAL A 76 5.10 14.60 10.01
CA VAL A 76 3.80 13.92 10.02
C VAL A 76 3.78 12.75 9.05
N PHE A 77 4.24 12.94 7.81
CA PHE A 77 4.31 11.85 6.82
C PHE A 77 5.29 10.75 7.24
N GLY A 78 6.45 11.11 7.77
CA GLY A 78 7.42 10.15 8.29
C GLY A 78 6.85 9.32 9.44
N GLY A 79 6.18 9.97 10.39
CA GLY A 79 5.47 9.29 11.48
C GLY A 79 4.38 8.35 10.97
N PHE A 80 3.58 8.80 10.01
CA PHE A 80 2.52 7.98 9.40
C PHE A 80 3.07 6.73 8.70
N ILE A 81 4.10 6.88 7.86
CA ILE A 81 4.69 5.74 7.13
C ILE A 81 5.32 4.74 8.10
N ASN A 82 6.09 5.22 9.09
CA ASN A 82 6.70 4.35 10.10
C ASN A 82 5.63 3.64 10.94
N GLY A 83 4.59 4.36 11.35
CA GLY A 83 3.45 3.80 12.07
C GLY A 83 2.74 2.73 11.23
N LYS A 84 2.51 2.98 9.93
CA LYS A 84 1.83 2.02 9.06
C LYS A 84 2.66 0.77 8.76
N ILE A 85 3.98 0.89 8.67
CA ILE A 85 4.88 -0.27 8.56
C ILE A 85 4.81 -1.13 9.83
N LEU A 86 4.87 -0.49 11.02
CA LEU A 86 4.76 -1.20 12.29
C LEU A 86 3.41 -1.90 12.44
N ASP A 87 2.33 -1.20 12.15
CA ASP A 87 0.97 -1.72 12.12
C ASP A 87 0.85 -2.95 11.22
N SER A 88 1.33 -2.86 10.00
CA SER A 88 1.32 -3.93 9.01
C SER A 88 2.12 -5.17 9.45
N CYS A 89 3.25 -4.97 10.12
CA CYS A 89 4.01 -6.05 10.72
C CYS A 89 3.21 -6.77 11.82
N ILE A 90 2.56 -6.00 12.70
CA ILE A 90 1.75 -6.55 13.81
C ILE A 90 0.56 -7.33 13.23
N ILE A 91 -0.17 -6.76 12.27
CA ILE A 91 -1.30 -7.42 11.58
C ILE A 91 -0.84 -8.72 10.89
N GLY A 92 0.30 -8.70 10.21
CA GLY A 92 0.88 -9.88 9.58
C GLY A 92 1.20 -10.99 10.60
N ILE A 93 1.79 -10.63 11.73
CA ILE A 93 2.11 -11.58 12.81
C ILE A 93 0.83 -12.15 13.44
N ILE A 94 -0.15 -11.33 13.76
CA ILE A 94 -1.43 -11.78 14.32
C ILE A 94 -2.16 -12.70 13.34
N CYS A 95 -2.18 -12.34 12.05
CA CYS A 95 -2.74 -13.18 11.00
C CYS A 95 -2.00 -14.53 10.92
N PHE A 96 -0.67 -14.54 10.99
CA PHE A 96 0.13 -15.75 10.98
C PHE A 96 -0.15 -16.67 12.17
N ILE A 97 -0.23 -16.12 13.37
CA ILE A 97 -0.54 -16.89 14.59
C ILE A 97 -1.91 -17.58 14.44
N PHE A 98 -2.93 -16.85 14.01
CA PHE A 98 -4.25 -17.41 13.84
C PHE A 98 -4.31 -18.48 12.74
N THR A 99 -3.84 -18.15 11.53
CA THR A 99 -3.90 -19.08 10.39
C THR A 99 -3.08 -20.36 10.64
N SER A 100 -1.98 -20.23 11.39
CA SER A 100 -1.18 -21.39 11.85
C SER A 100 -1.90 -22.20 12.93
N ALA A 101 -2.57 -21.56 13.88
CA ALA A 101 -3.33 -22.23 14.94
C ALA A 101 -4.52 -23.05 14.38
N VAL A 102 -5.14 -22.55 13.30
CA VAL A 102 -6.24 -23.25 12.59
C VAL A 102 -5.70 -24.27 11.58
N HIS A 103 -4.36 -24.43 11.48
CA HIS A 103 -3.68 -25.37 10.57
C HIS A 103 -3.96 -25.12 9.09
N MET A 104 -4.14 -23.87 8.66
CA MET A 104 -4.27 -23.54 7.24
C MET A 104 -2.98 -23.89 6.50
N ARG A 105 -3.11 -24.57 5.37
CA ARG A 105 -1.98 -25.05 4.56
C ARG A 105 -1.06 -23.92 4.08
N TYR A 106 -1.62 -22.75 3.77
CA TYR A 106 -0.89 -21.60 3.24
C TYR A 106 -0.74 -20.46 4.25
N ALA A 107 -0.68 -20.77 5.55
CA ALA A 107 -0.68 -19.79 6.64
C ALA A 107 0.38 -18.69 6.46
N VAL A 108 1.63 -19.06 6.14
CA VAL A 108 2.72 -18.09 5.92
C VAL A 108 2.41 -17.17 4.73
N LEU A 109 1.99 -17.73 3.61
CA LEU A 109 1.73 -16.96 2.39
C LEU A 109 0.56 -15.99 2.58
N ILE A 110 -0.54 -16.46 3.18
CA ILE A 110 -1.71 -15.64 3.52
C ILE A 110 -1.30 -14.48 4.41
N SER A 111 -0.54 -14.74 5.47
CA SER A 111 -0.15 -13.74 6.46
C SER A 111 0.81 -12.70 5.90
N VAL A 112 1.76 -13.12 5.06
CA VAL A 112 2.67 -12.20 4.36
C VAL A 112 1.89 -11.31 3.39
N VAL A 113 0.97 -11.89 2.61
CA VAL A 113 0.15 -11.11 1.68
C VAL A 113 -0.71 -10.09 2.43
N VAL A 114 -1.42 -10.52 3.48
CA VAL A 114 -2.25 -9.64 4.31
C VAL A 114 -1.40 -8.55 4.96
N GLY A 115 -0.26 -8.89 5.58
CA GLY A 115 0.62 -7.92 6.22
C GLY A 115 1.21 -6.91 5.24
N VAL A 116 1.75 -7.37 4.11
CA VAL A 116 2.38 -6.48 3.12
C VAL A 116 1.34 -5.55 2.48
N THR A 117 0.17 -6.07 2.12
CA THR A 117 -0.87 -5.23 1.52
C THR A 117 -1.45 -4.23 2.52
N ASN A 118 -1.45 -4.53 3.82
CA ASN A 118 -1.93 -3.63 4.87
C ASN A 118 -1.11 -2.32 4.98
N ILE A 119 0.09 -2.25 4.40
CA ILE A 119 0.87 -1.01 4.27
C ILE A 119 0.07 0.05 3.49
N ILE A 120 -0.75 -0.38 2.51
CA ILE A 120 -1.57 0.53 1.70
C ILE A 120 -2.80 0.93 2.51
N PRO A 121 -2.93 2.22 2.89
CA PRO A 121 -4.07 2.66 3.70
C PRO A 121 -5.40 2.40 2.99
N PHE A 122 -6.41 1.99 3.73
CA PHE A 122 -7.78 1.70 3.29
C PHE A 122 -7.93 0.52 2.31
N PHE A 123 -7.10 0.44 1.27
CA PHE A 123 -7.19 -0.58 0.22
C PHE A 123 -6.44 -1.86 0.57
N GLY A 124 -5.39 -1.76 1.39
CA GLY A 124 -4.53 -2.89 1.75
C GLY A 124 -5.28 -4.10 2.28
N PRO A 125 -6.18 -3.94 3.26
CA PRO A 125 -6.97 -5.03 3.78
C PRO A 125 -7.78 -5.77 2.73
N PHE A 126 -8.41 -5.04 1.79
CA PHE A 126 -9.19 -5.65 0.71
C PHE A 126 -8.31 -6.36 -0.32
N ILE A 127 -7.19 -5.73 -0.70
CA ILE A 127 -6.22 -6.29 -1.64
C ILE A 127 -5.62 -7.58 -1.06
N GLY A 128 -5.36 -7.64 0.25
CA GLY A 128 -4.83 -8.84 0.92
C GLY A 128 -5.88 -9.91 1.17
N ALA A 129 -7.13 -9.51 1.47
CA ALA A 129 -8.21 -10.44 1.75
C ALA A 129 -8.57 -11.29 0.53
N VAL A 130 -8.58 -10.74 -0.68
CA VAL A 130 -8.97 -11.47 -1.90
C VAL A 130 -8.03 -12.64 -2.18
N PRO A 131 -6.70 -12.48 -2.36
CA PRO A 131 -5.81 -13.61 -2.58
C PRO A 131 -5.74 -14.54 -1.35
N GLY A 132 -5.83 -14.00 -0.13
CA GLY A 132 -5.89 -14.81 1.08
C GLY A 132 -7.12 -15.73 1.12
N ALA A 133 -8.29 -15.22 0.75
CA ALA A 133 -9.53 -15.98 0.64
C ALA A 133 -9.44 -17.06 -0.45
N LEU A 134 -8.84 -16.74 -1.60
CA LEU A 134 -8.63 -17.72 -2.67
C LEU A 134 -7.70 -18.86 -2.23
N LEU A 135 -6.62 -18.54 -1.52
CA LEU A 135 -5.70 -19.55 -0.97
C LEU A 135 -6.39 -20.43 0.09
N ALA A 136 -7.22 -19.83 0.96
CA ALA A 136 -8.00 -20.56 1.95
C ALA A 136 -9.05 -21.48 1.27
N LEU A 137 -9.69 -21.01 0.20
CA LEU A 137 -10.65 -21.82 -0.59
C LEU A 137 -9.97 -23.00 -1.29
N MET A 138 -8.73 -22.83 -1.74
CA MET A 138 -7.95 -23.93 -2.35
C MET A 138 -7.54 -25.00 -1.33
N ASP A 139 -7.51 -24.66 -0.05
CA ASP A 139 -7.24 -25.60 1.02
C ASP A 139 -8.51 -26.40 1.37
N ASP A 140 -9.55 -25.72 1.86
CA ASP A 140 -10.84 -26.30 2.21
C ASP A 140 -11.93 -25.19 2.19
N PRO A 141 -13.15 -25.43 1.65
CA PRO A 141 -14.26 -24.49 1.74
C PRO A 141 -14.59 -24.03 3.16
N ILE A 142 -14.37 -24.87 4.17
CA ILE A 142 -14.55 -24.50 5.58
C ILE A 142 -13.49 -23.48 5.99
N MET A 143 -12.24 -23.67 5.58
CA MET A 143 -11.14 -22.73 5.85
C MET A 143 -11.36 -21.37 5.18
N PHE A 144 -11.99 -21.33 4.02
CA PHE A 144 -12.44 -20.09 3.40
C PHE A 144 -13.41 -19.31 4.29
N VAL A 145 -14.44 -19.97 4.83
CA VAL A 145 -15.42 -19.32 5.72
C VAL A 145 -14.74 -18.83 7.01
N VAL A 146 -13.90 -19.67 7.62
CA VAL A 146 -13.12 -19.32 8.80
C VAL A 146 -12.23 -18.11 8.53
N PHE A 147 -11.55 -18.07 7.39
CA PHE A 147 -10.70 -16.94 7.00
C PHE A 147 -11.49 -15.65 6.78
N ILE A 148 -12.65 -15.71 6.12
CA ILE A 148 -13.50 -14.52 5.91
C ILE A 148 -13.96 -13.93 7.25
N ILE A 149 -14.42 -14.78 8.17
CA ILE A 149 -14.81 -14.30 9.51
C ILE A 149 -13.60 -13.69 10.22
N TRP A 150 -12.46 -14.36 10.17
CA TRP A 150 -11.23 -13.90 10.80
C TRP A 150 -10.76 -12.57 10.25
N ILE A 151 -10.70 -12.40 8.93
CA ILE A 151 -10.21 -11.15 8.32
C ILE A 151 -11.10 -9.97 8.70
N ILE A 152 -12.41 -10.17 8.83
CA ILE A 152 -13.34 -9.12 9.31
C ILE A 152 -13.02 -8.74 10.76
N VAL A 153 -12.81 -9.72 11.64
CA VAL A 153 -12.44 -9.48 13.05
C VAL A 153 -11.09 -8.75 13.12
N LEU A 154 -10.11 -9.21 12.34
CA LEU A 154 -8.78 -8.60 12.28
C LEU A 154 -8.85 -7.14 11.80
N GLN A 155 -9.69 -6.83 10.81
CA GLN A 155 -9.91 -5.47 10.33
C GLN A 155 -10.60 -4.57 11.36
N GLN A 156 -11.53 -5.11 12.12
CA GLN A 156 -12.16 -4.36 13.22
C GLN A 156 -11.13 -4.06 14.34
N PHE A 157 -10.25 -5.02 14.63
CA PHE A 157 -9.17 -4.82 15.59
C PHE A 157 -8.16 -3.77 15.09
N ASP A 158 -7.76 -3.85 13.83
CA ASP A 158 -6.88 -2.86 13.19
C ASP A 158 -7.49 -1.47 13.24
N GLY A 159 -8.70 -1.29 12.72
CA GLY A 159 -9.33 0.02 12.60
C GLY A 159 -9.73 0.67 13.93
N ASN A 160 -10.09 -0.11 14.96
CA ASN A 160 -10.61 0.44 16.21
C ASN A 160 -9.57 0.46 17.35
N ILE A 161 -8.53 -0.35 17.28
CA ILE A 161 -7.52 -0.49 18.35
C ILE A 161 -6.14 -0.13 17.85
N LEU A 162 -5.59 -0.87 16.87
CA LEU A 162 -4.22 -0.66 16.41
C LEU A 162 -4.03 0.66 15.69
N GLY A 163 -4.94 1.02 14.79
CA GLY A 163 -4.88 2.26 14.05
C GLY A 163 -4.83 3.48 14.97
N PRO A 164 -5.79 3.70 15.89
CA PRO A 164 -5.72 4.78 16.86
C PRO A 164 -4.49 4.73 17.76
N LEU A 165 -4.07 3.54 18.19
CA LEU A 165 -2.93 3.38 19.10
C LEU A 165 -1.57 3.73 18.43
N ILE A 166 -1.39 3.34 17.17
CA ILE A 166 -0.11 3.51 16.46
C ILE A 166 -0.08 4.81 15.67
N LEU A 167 -1.18 5.17 15.01
CA LEU A 167 -1.25 6.30 14.09
C LEU A 167 -1.85 7.55 14.73
N GLY A 168 -2.67 7.41 15.79
CA GLY A 168 -3.38 8.50 16.42
C GLY A 168 -2.48 9.58 17.02
N ASP A 169 -1.39 9.18 17.64
CA ASP A 169 -0.40 10.10 18.22
C ASP A 169 0.59 10.63 17.17
N ALA A 170 0.79 9.90 16.08
CA ALA A 170 1.82 10.23 15.09
C ALA A 170 1.37 11.28 14.05
N THR A 171 0.09 11.39 13.79
CA THR A 171 -0.39 12.22 12.66
C THR A 171 -1.16 13.46 13.09
N GLY A 172 -1.84 13.45 14.24
CA GLY A 172 -2.75 14.55 14.65
C GLY A 172 -3.82 14.91 13.60
N ILE A 173 -3.87 14.15 12.50
CA ILE A 173 -4.73 14.37 11.34
C ILE A 173 -5.76 13.25 11.29
N SER A 174 -7.04 13.60 11.24
CA SER A 174 -8.10 12.62 11.05
C SER A 174 -7.92 11.88 9.70
N GLY A 175 -8.16 10.56 9.69
CA GLY A 175 -8.02 9.70 8.50
C GLY A 175 -8.75 10.20 7.25
N ILE A 176 -9.79 11.00 7.42
CA ILE A 176 -10.53 11.69 6.34
C ILE A 176 -9.61 12.59 5.49
N TRP A 177 -8.67 13.32 6.11
CA TRP A 177 -7.73 14.17 5.39
C TRP A 177 -6.71 13.38 4.59
N VAL A 178 -6.30 12.20 5.10
CA VAL A 178 -5.41 11.29 4.37
C VAL A 178 -6.12 10.72 3.14
N LEU A 179 -7.39 10.31 3.30
CA LEU A 179 -8.22 9.80 2.19
C LEU A 179 -8.45 10.88 1.13
N LEU A 180 -8.72 12.12 1.55
CA LEU A 180 -8.93 13.25 0.66
C LEU A 180 -7.65 13.62 -0.09
N ALA A 181 -6.49 13.55 0.56
CA ALA A 181 -5.19 13.77 -0.08
C ALA A 181 -4.87 12.70 -1.14
N ILE A 182 -5.21 11.44 -0.88
CA ILE A 182 -5.04 10.34 -1.86
C ILE A 182 -6.00 10.51 -3.03
N LEU A 183 -7.25 10.93 -2.77
CA LEU A 183 -8.27 11.09 -3.81
C LEU A 183 -7.98 12.29 -4.73
N VAL A 184 -7.45 13.38 -4.18
CA VAL A 184 -7.12 14.62 -4.94
C VAL A 184 -5.74 14.55 -5.58
N GLY A 185 -4.81 13.81 -4.98
CA GLY A 185 -3.44 13.68 -5.49
C GLY A 185 -3.20 12.45 -6.38
N GLY A 186 -4.21 11.60 -6.59
CA GLY A 186 -4.11 10.36 -7.35
C GLY A 186 -4.59 10.45 -8.82
N ASP A 187 -4.94 11.65 -9.31
CA ASP A 187 -5.30 11.90 -10.72
C ASP A 187 -4.08 12.23 -11.57
#